data_96c19e2e2c1435e91d332adbbe388ce4
#
_entry.id   96c19e2e2c1435e91d332adbbe388ce4
#
_cell.length_a   1.000
_cell.length_b   1.000
_cell.length_c   1.000
_cell.angle_alpha   90.00
_cell.angle_beta   90.00
_cell.angle_gamma   90.00
#
_symmetry.space_group_name_H-M   'P 1'
#
loop_
_entity.id
_entity.type
_entity.pdbx_description
1 polymer ?
#
loop_
_entity_poly.entity_id
_entity_poly.type
_entity_poly.pdbx_seq_one_letter_code
_entity_poly.pdbx_strand_id
1 'polypeptide(L)'
;MLVFVASRSSAQKEARELSKHVKSKLDAGVHNFSDSVTESWDEMANSLSVRESGSVTAKALANAVRGGVGFHHAGLTSSQRRVVEEGFRTGNLLCIVATPTLAQGVNLPASRVVIRDSRRWSTVAARSMPLPVMEVRQMMGRAGRPGFDEFGESFLVSKSKQDEDSLIDLYLKGEPEDVTSKLANPGAQNAEEDGALLAHILSIVATAGIDDRDAISRFLTKTFLSSQMNPETLEARTDDVLYWLCENGMIERRGESKQVENRIKESKTAEREEDWQDEMPSWANSATAIPGLDLIPKEEAPRRLTPRRGPAIFGFKKASMYKPSDSFIPEPAAMTYAPTQLGARVSRLYLNPISGRIIQDGLRKAIGIISGEDNVGQVSPLSLLHLASCTPDFLPLWPRKNDYGAIQEVLHGREREFLSTTTDLEEERRMKGALVVNSWMDEDSLDSIENDWGVQAGDLRSRVELIEWLLYAMRRILSEDEDLGMMDRSAHKILYESIDEVHRRVRYGCKADILGLVAIRGVGRVRAREMSDILGVNDASDLSAITERDKSKLSDLRGWSPKLVDKLVDSANKAVRRSR
;
A
#
# COMPACT_ATOMS: atom_id res chain seq x y z
N MET A 1 -25.42 9.47 11.84
CA MET A 1 -24.59 9.19 13.05
C MET A 1 -23.36 8.39 12.65
N LEU A 2 -22.20 8.70 13.23
CA LEU A 2 -20.99 7.89 13.11
C LEU A 2 -20.71 7.17 14.44
N VAL A 3 -20.33 5.89 14.40
CA VAL A 3 -19.94 5.11 15.57
C VAL A 3 -18.54 4.56 15.35
N PHE A 4 -17.59 4.94 16.19
CA PHE A 4 -16.21 4.44 16.10
C PHE A 4 -15.98 3.28 17.08
N VAL A 5 -15.35 2.22 16.56
CA VAL A 5 -15.01 0.98 17.27
C VAL A 5 -13.57 0.57 16.99
N ALA A 6 -12.96 -0.18 17.90
CA ALA A 6 -11.53 -0.48 17.85
C ALA A 6 -11.12 -1.52 16.81
N SER A 7 -12.03 -2.38 16.33
CA SER A 7 -11.70 -3.48 15.43
C SER A 7 -12.71 -3.64 14.29
N ARG A 8 -12.26 -4.27 13.19
CA ARG A 8 -13.10 -4.60 12.03
C ARG A 8 -14.26 -5.52 12.40
N SER A 9 -13.99 -6.54 13.21
CA SER A 9 -15.02 -7.46 13.68
C SER A 9 -16.04 -6.77 14.57
N SER A 10 -15.61 -5.82 15.41
CA SER A 10 -16.51 -4.97 16.19
C SER A 10 -17.37 -4.09 15.28
N ALA A 11 -16.80 -3.53 14.19
CA ALA A 11 -17.56 -2.71 13.23
C ALA A 11 -18.68 -3.52 12.56
N GLN A 12 -18.39 -4.72 12.09
CA GLN A 12 -19.37 -5.60 11.48
C GLN A 12 -20.44 -6.05 12.46
N LYS A 13 -20.03 -6.45 13.68
CA LYS A 13 -20.95 -6.88 14.74
C LYS A 13 -21.92 -5.76 15.15
N GLU A 14 -21.39 -4.59 15.44
CA GLU A 14 -22.18 -3.45 15.87
C GLU A 14 -23.13 -2.96 14.79
N ALA A 15 -22.66 -2.87 13.53
CA ALA A 15 -23.51 -2.51 12.40
C ALA A 15 -24.68 -3.49 12.22
N ARG A 16 -24.42 -4.79 12.40
CA ARG A 16 -25.47 -5.83 12.36
C ARG A 16 -26.49 -5.64 13.46
N GLU A 17 -26.06 -5.38 14.69
CA GLU A 17 -26.98 -5.19 15.81
C GLU A 17 -27.80 -3.89 15.67
N LEU A 18 -27.18 -2.79 15.24
CA LEU A 18 -27.89 -1.53 14.97
C LEU A 18 -28.88 -1.70 13.80
N SER A 19 -28.50 -2.39 12.73
CA SER A 19 -29.40 -2.70 11.60
C SER A 19 -30.64 -3.48 12.06
N LYS A 20 -30.47 -4.50 12.92
CA LYS A 20 -31.61 -5.24 13.52
C LYS A 20 -32.50 -4.34 14.35
N HIS A 21 -31.88 -3.45 15.15
CA HIS A 21 -32.64 -2.51 15.97
C HIS A 21 -33.47 -1.56 15.13
N VAL A 22 -32.89 -0.99 14.05
CA VAL A 22 -33.64 -0.14 13.12
C VAL A 22 -34.81 -0.89 12.50
N LYS A 23 -34.60 -2.12 11.99
CA LYS A 23 -35.66 -2.95 11.43
C LYS A 23 -36.76 -3.23 12.45
N SER A 24 -36.44 -3.61 13.67
CA SER A 24 -37.41 -3.84 14.74
C SER A 24 -38.28 -2.61 15.06
N LYS A 25 -37.69 -1.42 14.98
CA LYS A 25 -38.43 -0.16 15.19
C LYS A 25 -39.35 0.20 14.01
N LEU A 26 -38.94 -0.14 12.78
CA LEU A 26 -39.76 -0.02 11.59
C LEU A 26 -40.95 -0.97 11.66
N ASP A 27 -40.71 -2.26 11.95
CA ASP A 27 -41.75 -3.27 12.08
C ASP A 27 -42.77 -2.95 13.17
N ALA A 28 -42.31 -2.29 14.25
CA ALA A 28 -43.16 -1.80 15.33
C ALA A 28 -43.91 -0.50 15.02
N GLY A 29 -43.71 0.10 13.85
CA GLY A 29 -44.33 1.37 13.45
C GLY A 29 -43.88 2.61 14.27
N VAL A 30 -42.75 2.48 15.01
CA VAL A 30 -42.22 3.57 15.85
C VAL A 30 -41.56 4.65 14.99
N HIS A 31 -41.00 4.25 13.83
CA HIS A 31 -40.42 5.16 12.83
C HIS A 31 -40.98 4.79 11.44
N ASN A 32 -41.44 5.77 10.72
CA ASN A 32 -41.84 5.60 9.32
C ASN A 32 -40.83 6.36 8.45
N PHE A 33 -39.97 5.63 7.73
CA PHE A 33 -39.23 6.18 6.61
C PHE A 33 -40.09 6.11 5.36
N SER A 34 -39.88 7.01 4.40
CA SER A 34 -40.57 6.92 3.11
C SER A 34 -40.14 5.64 2.38
N ASP A 35 -41.03 5.06 1.59
CA ASP A 35 -40.75 3.87 0.80
C ASP A 35 -39.50 4.05 -0.07
N SER A 36 -39.28 5.27 -0.59
CA SER A 36 -38.09 5.62 -1.37
C SER A 36 -36.76 5.44 -0.62
N VAL A 37 -36.74 5.62 0.70
CA VAL A 37 -35.53 5.42 1.51
C VAL A 37 -35.25 3.92 1.71
N THR A 38 -36.28 3.15 1.99
CA THR A 38 -36.14 1.69 2.16
C THR A 38 -35.81 0.98 0.84
N GLU A 39 -36.39 1.42 -0.26
CA GLU A 39 -36.02 0.96 -1.62
C GLU A 39 -34.56 1.29 -1.94
N SER A 40 -34.07 2.48 -1.58
CA SER A 40 -32.66 2.86 -1.74
C SER A 40 -31.72 1.94 -0.96
N TRP A 41 -32.10 1.47 0.25
CA TRP A 41 -31.29 0.49 1.00
C TRP A 41 -31.20 -0.84 0.27
N ASP A 42 -32.29 -1.32 -0.31
CA ASP A 42 -32.30 -2.56 -1.07
C ASP A 42 -31.49 -2.45 -2.38
N GLU A 43 -31.57 -1.33 -3.08
CA GLU A 43 -30.75 -1.06 -4.27
C GLU A 43 -29.26 -1.05 -3.93
N MET A 44 -28.89 -0.34 -2.86
CA MET A 44 -27.51 -0.31 -2.38
C MET A 44 -27.01 -1.70 -1.98
N ALA A 45 -27.81 -2.46 -1.23
CA ALA A 45 -27.47 -3.81 -0.81
C ALA A 45 -27.33 -4.78 -2.00
N ASN A 46 -28.19 -4.66 -2.99
CA ASN A 46 -28.11 -5.44 -4.23
C ASN A 46 -26.85 -5.08 -5.03
N SER A 47 -26.49 -3.79 -5.12
CA SER A 47 -25.28 -3.36 -5.80
C SER A 47 -24.00 -3.93 -5.16
N LEU A 48 -23.97 -4.04 -3.83
CA LEU A 48 -22.89 -4.66 -3.06
C LEU A 48 -22.81 -6.17 -3.28
N SER A 49 -23.96 -6.84 -3.44
CA SER A 49 -24.04 -8.29 -3.64
C SER A 49 -23.67 -8.71 -5.06
N VAL A 50 -23.99 -7.89 -6.07
CA VAL A 50 -23.76 -8.21 -7.49
C VAL A 50 -22.32 -7.97 -7.92
N ARG A 51 -21.71 -6.89 -7.45
CA ARG A 51 -20.34 -6.50 -7.89
C ARG A 51 -19.23 -7.38 -7.32
N GLU A 52 -19.45 -7.97 -6.17
CA GLU A 52 -18.48 -8.81 -5.46
C GLU A 52 -19.19 -10.08 -4.94
N SER A 53 -19.86 -10.77 -5.86
CA SER A 53 -20.61 -12.00 -5.55
C SER A 53 -19.67 -13.02 -4.91
N GLY A 54 -19.90 -13.26 -3.63
CA GLY A 54 -19.27 -14.34 -2.92
C GLY A 54 -18.60 -13.96 -1.59
N SER A 55 -18.06 -12.76 -1.39
CA SER A 55 -17.35 -12.40 -0.16
C SER A 55 -18.28 -12.39 1.07
N VAL A 56 -17.85 -13.07 2.14
CA VAL A 56 -18.55 -13.09 3.45
C VAL A 56 -18.75 -11.66 3.95
N THR A 57 -17.73 -10.83 3.83
CA THR A 57 -17.78 -9.41 4.21
C THR A 57 -18.79 -8.63 3.36
N ALA A 58 -18.88 -8.88 2.04
CA ALA A 58 -19.86 -8.20 1.17
C ALA A 58 -21.31 -8.56 1.55
N LYS A 59 -21.57 -9.84 1.84
CA LYS A 59 -22.89 -10.32 2.30
C LYS A 59 -23.28 -9.68 3.64
N ALA A 60 -22.32 -9.60 4.57
CA ALA A 60 -22.54 -8.97 5.87
C ALA A 60 -22.85 -7.47 5.73
N LEU A 61 -22.14 -6.77 4.84
CA LEU A 61 -22.38 -5.34 4.55
C LEU A 61 -23.74 -5.11 3.92
N ALA A 62 -24.10 -5.88 2.88
CA ALA A 62 -25.40 -5.79 2.24
C ALA A 62 -26.56 -6.02 3.24
N ASN A 63 -26.40 -6.98 4.14
CA ASN A 63 -27.41 -7.24 5.18
C ASN A 63 -27.54 -6.09 6.19
N ALA A 64 -26.45 -5.43 6.55
CA ALA A 64 -26.49 -4.27 7.42
C ALA A 64 -27.14 -3.06 6.71
N VAL A 65 -26.79 -2.82 5.45
CA VAL A 65 -27.33 -1.73 4.62
C VAL A 65 -28.84 -1.83 4.44
N ARG A 66 -29.42 -3.03 4.31
CA ARG A 66 -30.88 -3.24 4.29
C ARG A 66 -31.61 -2.76 5.56
N GLY A 67 -30.91 -2.40 6.60
CA GLY A 67 -31.47 -1.75 7.80
C GLY A 67 -30.96 -0.34 7.99
N GLY A 68 -30.49 0.32 6.94
CA GLY A 68 -30.02 1.70 6.97
C GLY A 68 -28.69 1.93 7.69
N VAL A 69 -27.91 0.87 7.96
CA VAL A 69 -26.64 0.93 8.68
C VAL A 69 -25.51 0.36 7.82
N GLY A 70 -24.45 1.14 7.63
CA GLY A 70 -23.23 0.66 6.98
C GLY A 70 -22.12 0.38 7.98
N PHE A 71 -21.10 -0.37 7.58
CA PHE A 71 -19.84 -0.39 8.28
C PHE A 71 -18.68 -0.01 7.34
N HIS A 72 -17.60 0.53 7.93
CA HIS A 72 -16.47 1.03 7.16
C HIS A 72 -15.13 0.69 7.84
N HIS A 73 -14.28 -0.03 7.13
CA HIS A 73 -12.92 -0.37 7.57
C HIS A 73 -12.02 -0.75 6.38
N ALA A 74 -10.72 -0.82 6.57
CA ALA A 74 -9.73 -1.09 5.51
C ALA A 74 -9.89 -2.45 4.81
N GLY A 75 -10.59 -3.42 5.43
CA GLY A 75 -10.89 -4.73 4.81
C GLY A 75 -11.95 -4.68 3.70
N LEU A 76 -12.67 -3.57 3.55
CA LEU A 76 -13.60 -3.35 2.44
C LEU A 76 -12.83 -2.95 1.17
N THR A 77 -13.37 -3.34 0.02
CA THR A 77 -12.88 -2.84 -1.26
C THR A 77 -13.19 -1.35 -1.45
N SER A 78 -12.50 -0.70 -2.38
CA SER A 78 -12.77 0.71 -2.68
C SER A 78 -14.19 0.95 -3.21
N SER A 79 -14.77 -0.03 -3.93
CA SER A 79 -16.15 0.04 -4.40
C SER A 79 -17.16 -0.03 -3.26
N GLN A 80 -16.96 -0.94 -2.30
CA GLN A 80 -17.80 -1.07 -1.11
C GLN A 80 -17.73 0.19 -0.24
N ARG A 81 -16.53 0.68 0.02
CA ARG A 81 -16.34 1.93 0.78
C ARG A 81 -17.07 3.09 0.14
N ARG A 82 -16.94 3.27 -1.19
CA ARG A 82 -17.62 4.34 -1.92
C ARG A 82 -19.15 4.25 -1.81
N VAL A 83 -19.75 3.05 -1.90
CA VAL A 83 -21.19 2.87 -1.74
C VAL A 83 -21.65 3.33 -0.35
N VAL A 84 -20.93 2.92 0.71
CA VAL A 84 -21.24 3.31 2.09
C VAL A 84 -21.06 4.82 2.30
N GLU A 85 -19.97 5.39 1.81
CA GLU A 85 -19.65 6.82 1.93
C GLU A 85 -20.69 7.68 1.21
N GLU A 86 -21.07 7.30 -0.02
CA GLU A 86 -22.07 8.03 -0.80
C GLU A 86 -23.45 7.91 -0.19
N GLY A 87 -23.86 6.69 0.22
CA GLY A 87 -25.15 6.48 0.90
C GLY A 87 -25.27 7.29 2.19
N PHE A 88 -24.17 7.49 2.91
CA PHE A 88 -24.16 8.33 4.11
C PHE A 88 -24.17 9.83 3.76
N ARG A 89 -23.41 10.24 2.75
CA ARG A 89 -23.36 11.65 2.29
C ARG A 89 -24.70 12.12 1.78
N THR A 90 -25.43 11.28 1.07
CA THR A 90 -26.76 11.58 0.53
C THR A 90 -27.88 11.48 1.60
N GLY A 91 -27.56 11.00 2.81
CA GLY A 91 -28.52 10.80 3.88
C GLY A 91 -29.35 9.50 3.78
N ASN A 92 -29.07 8.67 2.79
CA ASN A 92 -29.72 7.37 2.63
C ASN A 92 -29.33 6.38 3.74
N LEU A 93 -28.09 6.43 4.24
CA LEU A 93 -27.68 5.66 5.41
C LEU A 93 -27.81 6.49 6.69
N LEU A 94 -28.46 5.90 7.69
CA LEU A 94 -28.68 6.53 9.00
C LEU A 94 -27.42 6.54 9.85
N CYS A 95 -26.61 5.49 9.73
CA CYS A 95 -25.45 5.27 10.57
C CYS A 95 -24.33 4.56 9.82
N ILE A 96 -23.08 4.94 10.10
CA ILE A 96 -21.91 4.17 9.76
C ILE A 96 -21.19 3.77 11.05
N VAL A 97 -20.84 2.48 11.16
CA VAL A 97 -19.94 1.97 12.19
C VAL A 97 -18.54 1.79 11.58
N ALA A 98 -17.55 2.47 12.10
CA ALA A 98 -16.22 2.56 11.48
C ALA A 98 -15.07 2.27 12.45
N THR A 99 -13.95 1.84 11.89
CA THR A 99 -12.67 1.89 12.58
C THR A 99 -12.07 3.31 12.48
N PRO A 100 -11.12 3.70 13.37
CA PRO A 100 -10.54 5.05 13.40
C PRO A 100 -9.97 5.55 12.08
N THR A 101 -9.60 4.64 11.16
CA THR A 101 -9.09 4.98 9.82
C THR A 101 -10.05 5.86 8.99
N LEU A 102 -11.36 5.81 9.24
CA LEU A 102 -12.33 6.69 8.59
C LEU A 102 -12.13 8.16 8.99
N ALA A 103 -11.70 8.43 10.22
CA ALA A 103 -11.52 9.80 10.71
C ALA A 103 -10.38 10.54 9.98
N GLN A 104 -9.40 9.82 9.45
CA GLN A 104 -8.19 10.39 8.86
C GLN A 104 -8.24 10.55 7.33
N GLY A 105 -9.03 9.74 6.62
CA GLY A 105 -8.95 9.65 5.15
C GLY A 105 -10.14 10.19 4.37
N VAL A 106 -11.29 10.46 5.01
CA VAL A 106 -12.54 10.79 4.30
C VAL A 106 -13.25 11.94 4.99
N ASN A 107 -13.77 12.88 4.21
CA ASN A 107 -14.60 13.98 4.74
C ASN A 107 -16.07 13.52 4.82
N LEU A 108 -16.42 12.89 5.94
CA LEU A 108 -17.80 12.46 6.27
C LEU A 108 -18.21 13.04 7.62
N PRO A 109 -18.74 14.26 7.65
CA PRO A 109 -19.27 14.85 8.88
C PRO A 109 -20.64 14.26 9.24
N ALA A 110 -20.94 14.18 10.51
CA ALA A 110 -22.21 13.70 11.05
C ALA A 110 -22.70 14.59 12.18
N SER A 111 -24.01 14.76 12.36
CA SER A 111 -24.55 15.50 13.49
C SER A 111 -24.10 14.91 14.84
N ARG A 112 -23.99 13.58 14.89
CA ARG A 112 -23.58 12.86 16.12
C ARG A 112 -22.47 11.86 15.84
N VAL A 113 -21.47 11.86 16.73
CA VAL A 113 -20.35 10.93 16.75
C VAL A 113 -20.34 10.18 18.09
N VAL A 114 -20.25 8.85 18.03
CA VAL A 114 -20.14 8.01 19.22
C VAL A 114 -18.82 7.26 19.17
N ILE A 115 -17.95 7.46 20.13
CA ILE A 115 -16.71 6.69 20.30
C ILE A 115 -16.99 5.61 21.34
N ARG A 116 -17.32 4.41 20.83
CA ARG A 116 -17.68 3.27 21.68
C ARG A 116 -16.45 2.65 22.33
N ASP A 117 -15.38 2.49 21.57
CA ASP A 117 -14.15 1.87 22.03
C ASP A 117 -13.02 2.92 22.05
N SER A 118 -12.56 3.27 23.25
CA SER A 118 -11.42 4.17 23.49
C SER A 118 -10.07 3.45 23.58
N ARG A 119 -10.05 2.12 23.44
CA ARG A 119 -8.87 1.27 23.56
C ARG A 119 -8.79 0.28 22.42
N ARG A 120 -7.57 -0.03 21.97
CA ARG A 120 -7.30 -1.08 20.97
C ARG A 120 -6.20 -2.03 21.42
N TRP A 121 -6.21 -3.25 20.91
CA TRP A 121 -5.14 -4.21 21.13
C TRP A 121 -3.87 -3.75 20.40
N SER A 122 -2.76 -3.65 21.14
CA SER A 122 -1.43 -3.42 20.58
C SER A 122 -0.71 -4.77 20.48
N THR A 123 -0.32 -5.15 19.25
CA THR A 123 0.47 -6.37 19.01
C THR A 123 1.88 -6.25 19.57
N VAL A 124 2.45 -5.05 19.56
CA VAL A 124 3.78 -4.76 20.09
C VAL A 124 3.79 -4.87 21.62
N ALA A 125 2.81 -4.25 22.28
CA ALA A 125 2.72 -4.28 23.74
C ALA A 125 2.02 -5.55 24.27
N ALA A 126 1.46 -6.41 23.41
CA ALA A 126 0.67 -7.59 23.74
C ALA A 126 -0.46 -7.32 24.76
N ARG A 127 -1.03 -6.11 24.71
CA ARG A 127 -2.10 -5.65 25.64
C ARG A 127 -3.02 -4.63 25.01
N SER A 128 -4.17 -4.40 25.66
CA SER A 128 -5.08 -3.32 25.28
C SER A 128 -4.52 -1.96 25.71
N MET A 129 -4.30 -1.06 24.75
CA MET A 129 -3.79 0.29 24.95
C MET A 129 -4.87 1.34 24.67
N PRO A 130 -4.88 2.47 25.39
CA PRO A 130 -5.73 3.59 25.01
C PRO A 130 -5.39 4.09 23.60
N LEU A 131 -6.38 4.58 22.88
CA LEU A 131 -6.15 5.27 21.62
C LEU A 131 -5.39 6.59 21.86
N PRO A 132 -4.58 7.05 20.92
CA PRO A 132 -3.97 8.38 21.00
C PRO A 132 -5.01 9.49 21.16
N VAL A 133 -4.69 10.52 21.94
CA VAL A 133 -5.58 11.66 22.18
C VAL A 133 -5.91 12.36 20.87
N MET A 134 -4.91 12.56 20.01
CA MET A 134 -5.12 13.16 18.68
C MET A 134 -6.10 12.34 17.83
N GLU A 135 -5.99 11.00 17.83
CA GLU A 135 -6.86 10.11 17.07
C GLU A 135 -8.33 10.22 17.55
N VAL A 136 -8.53 10.24 18.87
CA VAL A 136 -9.87 10.42 19.48
C VAL A 136 -10.42 11.81 19.16
N ARG A 137 -9.63 12.86 19.26
CA ARG A 137 -10.07 14.23 18.90
C ARG A 137 -10.39 14.38 17.42
N GLN A 138 -9.65 13.71 16.53
CA GLN A 138 -9.98 13.67 15.09
C GLN A 138 -11.33 12.98 14.85
N MET A 139 -11.62 11.90 15.59
CA MET A 139 -12.95 11.26 15.53
C MET A 139 -14.04 12.19 16.06
N MET A 140 -13.82 12.85 17.20
CA MET A 140 -14.76 13.85 17.77
C MET A 140 -15.01 15.02 16.82
N GLY A 141 -13.96 15.48 16.13
CA GLY A 141 -14.02 16.54 15.13
C GLY A 141 -14.85 16.23 13.88
N ARG A 142 -15.36 15.00 13.74
CA ARG A 142 -16.35 14.62 12.72
C ARG A 142 -17.78 14.98 13.10
N ALA A 143 -18.02 15.45 14.33
CA ALA A 143 -19.31 15.90 14.78
C ALA A 143 -19.62 17.33 14.25
N GLY A 144 -20.84 17.52 13.75
CA GLY A 144 -21.32 18.75 13.15
C GLY A 144 -21.11 18.79 11.63
N ARG A 145 -22.18 19.16 10.90
CA ARG A 145 -22.16 19.34 9.45
C ARG A 145 -22.25 20.84 9.14
N PRO A 146 -21.16 21.47 8.68
CA PRO A 146 -21.19 22.90 8.36
C PRO A 146 -22.32 23.25 7.39
N GLY A 147 -23.12 24.27 7.73
CA GLY A 147 -24.27 24.69 6.93
C GLY A 147 -25.56 23.89 7.11
N PHE A 148 -25.55 22.78 7.89
CA PHE A 148 -26.72 21.95 8.17
C PHE A 148 -27.04 21.84 9.67
N ASP A 149 -26.04 21.73 10.52
CA ASP A 149 -26.20 21.57 11.97
C ASP A 149 -25.73 22.84 12.68
N GLU A 150 -26.49 23.33 13.67
CA GLU A 150 -26.09 24.44 14.52
C GLU A 150 -24.93 24.06 15.44
N PHE A 151 -24.92 22.79 15.89
CA PHE A 151 -23.85 22.18 16.70
C PHE A 151 -23.72 20.70 16.42
N GLY A 152 -22.53 20.15 16.71
CA GLY A 152 -22.24 18.72 16.63
C GLY A 152 -22.06 18.12 18.03
N GLU A 153 -22.52 16.90 18.22
CA GLU A 153 -22.41 16.18 19.48
C GLU A 153 -21.44 14.99 19.37
N SER A 154 -20.50 14.90 20.31
CA SER A 154 -19.58 13.76 20.42
C SER A 154 -19.76 13.06 21.76
N PHE A 155 -19.86 11.74 21.74
CA PHE A 155 -20.08 10.90 22.92
C PHE A 155 -18.90 9.93 23.08
N LEU A 156 -18.29 9.94 24.26
CA LEU A 156 -17.35 8.91 24.70
C LEU A 156 -18.12 7.91 25.59
N VAL A 157 -18.07 6.63 25.26
CA VAL A 157 -18.77 5.59 26.01
C VAL A 157 -17.85 5.02 27.10
N SER A 158 -18.23 5.23 28.36
CA SER A 158 -17.57 4.66 29.54
C SER A 158 -18.26 3.39 30.01
N LYS A 159 -17.53 2.48 30.65
CA LYS A 159 -18.04 1.24 31.22
C LYS A 159 -18.33 1.35 32.72
N SER A 160 -17.73 2.31 33.38
CA SER A 160 -17.84 2.55 34.80
C SER A 160 -17.54 4.01 35.12
N LYS A 161 -17.85 4.46 36.35
CA LYS A 161 -17.51 5.83 36.78
C LYS A 161 -16.01 6.11 36.79
N GLN A 162 -15.21 5.13 37.20
CA GLN A 162 -13.75 5.24 37.16
C GLN A 162 -13.20 5.36 35.70
N ASP A 163 -13.81 4.63 34.78
CA ASP A 163 -13.47 4.72 33.35
C ASP A 163 -13.86 6.10 32.80
N GLU A 164 -15.03 6.64 33.17
CA GLU A 164 -15.47 7.98 32.81
C GLU A 164 -14.47 9.05 33.25
N ASP A 165 -14.03 9.05 34.50
CA ASP A 165 -13.06 10.00 35.02
C ASP A 165 -11.73 9.90 34.24
N SER A 166 -11.29 8.69 33.95
CA SER A 166 -10.08 8.44 33.14
C SER A 166 -10.22 8.95 31.71
N LEU A 167 -11.38 8.78 31.06
CA LEU A 167 -11.65 9.28 29.71
C LEU A 167 -11.70 10.81 29.67
N ILE A 168 -12.31 11.45 30.69
CA ILE A 168 -12.33 12.90 30.83
C ILE A 168 -10.91 13.46 30.96
N ASP A 169 -10.12 12.89 31.87
CA ASP A 169 -8.77 13.37 32.12
C ASP A 169 -7.86 13.17 30.90
N LEU A 170 -7.97 12.01 30.21
CA LEU A 170 -7.12 11.70 29.07
C LEU A 170 -7.53 12.46 27.79
N TYR A 171 -8.82 12.45 27.41
CA TYR A 171 -9.24 12.92 26.09
C TYR A 171 -9.83 14.32 26.07
N LEU A 172 -10.47 14.76 27.14
CA LEU A 172 -11.06 16.10 27.22
C LEU A 172 -10.08 17.11 27.79
N LYS A 173 -9.36 16.77 28.86
CA LYS A 173 -8.39 17.65 29.54
C LYS A 173 -6.95 17.43 29.06
N GLY A 174 -6.58 16.19 28.68
CA GLY A 174 -5.23 15.81 28.26
C GLY A 174 -4.80 16.54 27.00
N GLU A 175 -3.51 16.74 26.84
CA GLU A 175 -2.93 17.32 25.62
C GLU A 175 -2.71 16.23 24.56
N PRO A 176 -2.80 16.57 23.25
CA PRO A 176 -2.43 15.66 22.18
C PRO A 176 -0.94 15.27 22.30
N GLU A 177 -0.62 14.10 21.78
CA GLU A 177 0.75 13.64 21.67
C GLU A 177 1.57 14.57 20.78
N ASP A 178 2.86 14.72 21.12
CA ASP A 178 3.80 15.49 20.32
C ASP A 178 3.92 14.91 18.91
N VAL A 179 4.00 15.79 17.92
CA VAL A 179 4.28 15.40 16.55
C VAL A 179 5.74 14.92 16.46
N THR A 180 5.93 13.69 15.98
CA THR A 180 7.25 13.12 15.79
C THR A 180 7.59 12.98 14.31
N SER A 181 8.85 13.29 13.95
CA SER A 181 9.35 13.06 12.61
C SER A 181 9.33 11.55 12.28
N LYS A 182 8.90 11.21 11.07
CA LYS A 182 8.98 9.85 10.53
C LYS A 182 10.20 9.63 9.64
N LEU A 183 11.06 10.64 9.54
CA LEU A 183 12.25 10.57 8.73
C LEU A 183 13.32 9.64 9.31
N ALA A 184 13.32 9.41 10.61
CA ALA A 184 14.18 8.45 11.28
C ALA A 184 13.38 7.64 12.30
N ASN A 185 13.83 6.42 12.57
CA ASN A 185 13.32 5.58 13.65
C ASN A 185 14.03 5.96 14.97
N PRO A 186 13.36 6.54 15.99
CA PRO A 186 14.00 6.94 17.23
C PRO A 186 14.72 5.80 17.97
N GLY A 187 14.25 4.57 17.80
CA GLY A 187 14.81 3.37 18.44
C GLY A 187 15.89 2.65 17.64
N ALA A 188 16.21 3.11 16.41
CA ALA A 188 17.20 2.44 15.57
C ALA A 188 18.58 2.41 16.22
N GLN A 189 19.22 1.25 16.23
CA GLN A 189 20.58 1.03 16.72
C GLN A 189 21.61 0.96 15.60
N ASN A 190 21.15 0.76 14.35
CA ASN A 190 21.98 0.69 13.15
C ASN A 190 21.20 1.24 11.94
N ALA A 191 21.89 1.40 10.81
CA ALA A 191 21.30 1.94 9.58
C ALA A 191 20.16 1.10 9.03
N GLU A 192 20.18 -0.23 9.17
CA GLU A 192 19.13 -1.12 8.66
C GLU A 192 17.80 -0.93 9.38
N GLU A 193 17.84 -0.60 10.66
CA GLU A 193 16.63 -0.29 11.43
C GLU A 193 16.08 1.13 11.11
N ASP A 194 16.85 1.94 10.37
CA ASP A 194 16.50 3.31 10.00
C ASP A 194 16.19 3.45 8.49
N GLY A 195 15.34 2.54 7.99
CA GLY A 195 15.00 2.46 6.57
C GLY A 195 14.45 3.75 5.96
N ALA A 196 13.79 4.59 6.74
CA ALA A 196 13.29 5.89 6.28
C ALA A 196 14.46 6.86 6.01
N LEU A 197 15.45 6.93 6.90
CA LEU A 197 16.63 7.77 6.72
C LEU A 197 17.49 7.25 5.57
N LEU A 198 17.65 5.92 5.44
CA LEU A 198 18.32 5.28 4.30
C LEU A 198 17.70 5.71 2.96
N ALA A 199 16.38 5.59 2.83
CA ALA A 199 15.67 5.95 1.61
C ALA A 199 15.80 7.46 1.31
N HIS A 200 15.73 8.30 2.33
CA HIS A 200 15.79 9.74 2.18
C HIS A 200 17.18 10.21 1.76
N ILE A 201 18.24 9.74 2.41
CA ILE A 201 19.62 10.09 2.05
C ILE A 201 19.95 9.58 0.64
N LEU A 202 19.56 8.35 0.29
CA LEU A 202 19.73 7.86 -1.07
C LEU A 202 19.01 8.76 -2.10
N SER A 203 17.79 9.21 -1.76
CA SER A 203 17.03 10.12 -2.64
C SER A 203 17.71 11.48 -2.78
N ILE A 204 18.27 12.03 -1.73
CA ILE A 204 19.01 13.30 -1.76
C ILE A 204 20.21 13.18 -2.71
N VAL A 205 21.01 12.13 -2.58
CA VAL A 205 22.19 11.90 -3.42
C VAL A 205 21.78 11.63 -4.87
N ALA A 206 20.72 10.84 -5.09
CA ALA A 206 20.32 10.41 -6.43
C ALA A 206 19.56 11.47 -7.24
N THR A 207 18.81 12.37 -6.59
CA THR A 207 17.87 13.27 -7.28
C THR A 207 18.08 14.75 -7.00
N ALA A 208 18.58 15.13 -5.80
CA ALA A 208 18.72 16.52 -5.43
C ALA A 208 20.09 17.11 -5.80
N GLY A 209 21.04 16.29 -6.27
CA GLY A 209 22.39 16.72 -6.60
C GLY A 209 23.19 17.23 -5.40
N ILE A 210 22.82 16.78 -4.20
CA ILE A 210 23.54 17.03 -2.94
C ILE A 210 24.44 15.83 -2.72
N ASP A 211 25.70 15.98 -3.02
CA ASP A 211 26.64 14.89 -3.16
C ASP A 211 27.80 14.92 -2.14
N ASP A 212 27.98 16.02 -1.42
CA ASP A 212 28.99 16.06 -0.35
C ASP A 212 28.36 15.84 1.05
N ARG A 213 29.16 15.26 1.95
CA ARG A 213 28.75 14.89 3.32
C ARG A 213 28.22 16.10 4.10
N ASP A 214 28.88 17.26 3.96
CA ASP A 214 28.51 18.46 4.71
C ASP A 214 27.22 19.08 4.16
N ALA A 215 26.99 19.00 2.84
CA ALA A 215 25.75 19.46 2.24
C ALA A 215 24.56 18.58 2.65
N ILE A 216 24.76 17.25 2.76
CA ILE A 216 23.76 16.32 3.28
C ILE A 216 23.42 16.68 4.74
N SER A 217 24.44 16.88 5.58
CA SER A 217 24.25 17.30 6.99
C SER A 217 23.52 18.65 7.08
N ARG A 218 23.94 19.65 6.30
CA ARG A 218 23.25 20.97 6.23
C ARG A 218 21.79 20.84 5.75
N PHE A 219 21.48 19.88 4.90
CA PHE A 219 20.11 19.61 4.49
C PHE A 219 19.31 19.03 5.66
N LEU A 220 19.81 17.99 6.31
CA LEU A 220 19.15 17.33 7.43
C LEU A 220 18.90 18.28 8.61
N THR A 221 19.83 19.19 8.89
CA THR A 221 19.67 20.22 9.96
C THR A 221 18.51 21.20 9.69
N LYS A 222 18.00 21.28 8.45
CA LYS A 222 16.82 22.09 8.12
C LYS A 222 15.50 21.31 8.21
N THR A 223 15.55 20.02 8.50
CA THR A 223 14.37 19.17 8.64
C THR A 223 13.80 19.22 10.06
N PHE A 224 12.54 18.82 10.21
CA PHE A 224 11.90 18.71 11.53
C PHE A 224 12.62 17.68 12.44
N LEU A 225 13.26 16.67 11.85
CA LEU A 225 14.05 15.68 12.58
C LEU A 225 15.13 16.34 13.45
N SER A 226 15.82 17.36 12.93
CA SER A 226 16.91 18.06 13.66
C SER A 226 16.44 18.80 14.90
N SER A 227 15.15 19.15 15.00
CA SER A 227 14.57 19.74 16.22
C SER A 227 14.30 18.71 17.32
N GLN A 228 14.31 17.43 16.98
CA GLN A 228 13.95 16.32 17.87
C GLN A 228 15.09 15.37 18.19
N MET A 229 16.24 15.54 17.56
CA MET A 229 17.43 14.71 17.73
C MET A 229 18.65 15.56 18.06
N ASN A 230 19.50 15.08 18.95
CA ASN A 230 20.78 15.72 19.22
C ASN A 230 21.61 15.79 17.93
N PRO A 231 22.23 16.94 17.61
CA PRO A 231 23.07 17.10 16.41
C PRO A 231 24.14 16.02 16.25
N GLU A 232 24.85 15.66 17.33
CA GLU A 232 25.86 14.60 17.30
C GLU A 232 25.28 13.23 16.91
N THR A 233 24.09 12.90 17.42
CA THR A 233 23.39 11.67 17.08
C THR A 233 22.93 11.68 15.63
N LEU A 234 22.44 12.81 15.15
CA LEU A 234 22.02 12.95 13.76
C LEU A 234 23.20 12.79 12.79
N GLU A 235 24.34 13.36 13.12
CA GLU A 235 25.58 13.24 12.37
C GLU A 235 26.06 11.78 12.33
N ALA A 236 26.16 11.14 13.50
CA ALA A 236 26.58 9.73 13.59
C ALA A 236 25.67 8.81 12.76
N ARG A 237 24.34 8.99 12.85
CA ARG A 237 23.39 8.23 12.02
C ARG A 237 23.52 8.51 10.53
N THR A 238 23.81 9.76 10.16
CA THR A 238 24.06 10.12 8.76
C THR A 238 25.28 9.39 8.23
N ASP A 239 26.36 9.31 9.02
CA ASP A 239 27.57 8.59 8.64
C ASP A 239 27.34 7.08 8.54
N ASP A 240 26.62 6.48 9.49
CA ASP A 240 26.23 5.05 9.44
C ASP A 240 25.41 4.73 8.19
N VAL A 241 24.46 5.59 7.84
CA VAL A 241 23.63 5.44 6.65
C VAL A 241 24.45 5.56 5.36
N LEU A 242 25.32 6.57 5.27
CA LEU A 242 26.22 6.75 4.12
C LEU A 242 27.16 5.55 3.97
N TYR A 243 27.71 5.07 5.07
CA TYR A 243 28.54 3.87 5.08
C TYR A 243 27.77 2.65 4.57
N TRP A 244 26.56 2.41 5.13
CA TRP A 244 25.70 1.29 4.69
C TRP A 244 25.35 1.37 3.19
N LEU A 245 25.00 2.56 2.70
CA LEU A 245 24.67 2.77 1.29
C LEU A 245 25.87 2.49 0.37
N CYS A 246 27.08 2.83 0.80
CA CYS A 246 28.31 2.51 0.06
C CYS A 246 28.59 1.00 0.05
N GLU A 247 28.57 0.36 1.23
CA GLU A 247 28.85 -1.08 1.36
C GLU A 247 27.85 -1.96 0.61
N ASN A 248 26.59 -1.51 0.50
CA ASN A 248 25.56 -2.22 -0.22
C ASN A 248 25.40 -1.76 -1.68
N GLY A 249 26.37 -1.02 -2.23
CA GLY A 249 26.42 -0.67 -3.63
C GLY A 249 25.30 0.26 -4.10
N MET A 250 24.68 1.04 -3.21
CA MET A 250 23.65 2.03 -3.55
C MET A 250 24.25 3.36 -3.98
N ILE A 251 25.37 3.75 -3.37
CA ILE A 251 26.14 4.92 -3.71
C ILE A 251 27.64 4.56 -3.79
N GLU A 252 28.39 5.32 -4.55
CA GLU A 252 29.84 5.22 -4.64
C GLU A 252 30.52 6.49 -4.15
N ARG A 253 31.70 6.36 -3.54
CA ARG A 253 32.53 7.50 -3.15
C ARG A 253 33.35 7.97 -4.35
N ARG A 254 33.33 9.26 -4.63
CA ARG A 254 34.13 9.88 -5.68
C ARG A 254 35.13 10.85 -5.07
N GLY A 255 36.43 10.59 -5.28
CA GLY A 255 37.47 11.58 -5.03
C GLY A 255 37.43 12.68 -6.11
N GLU A 256 38.04 13.86 -5.86
CA GLU A 256 38.09 14.95 -6.85
C GLU A 256 38.63 14.48 -8.22
N SER A 257 37.74 14.30 -9.16
CA SER A 257 38.06 14.10 -10.57
C SER A 257 37.15 14.97 -11.44
N LYS A 258 37.75 15.86 -12.20
CA LYS A 258 37.14 16.86 -13.11
C LYS A 258 36.37 16.27 -14.30
N GLN A 259 35.79 15.07 -14.23
CA GLN A 259 35.15 14.40 -15.39
C GLN A 259 33.62 14.24 -15.29
N VAL A 260 32.94 14.90 -14.32
CA VAL A 260 31.51 14.67 -14.06
C VAL A 260 30.58 15.39 -15.06
N GLU A 261 31.03 16.45 -15.74
CA GLU A 261 30.14 17.22 -16.63
C GLU A 261 29.74 16.50 -17.93
N ASN A 262 30.50 15.51 -18.40
CA ASN A 262 30.21 14.87 -19.68
C ASN A 262 29.21 13.69 -19.58
N ARG A 263 29.16 12.95 -18.46
CA ARG A 263 28.24 11.79 -18.31
C ARG A 263 26.79 12.20 -18.01
N ILE A 264 26.56 13.34 -17.36
CA ILE A 264 25.19 13.85 -17.13
C ILE A 264 24.54 14.32 -18.44
N LYS A 265 25.34 14.72 -19.44
CA LYS A 265 24.83 15.08 -20.77
C LYS A 265 24.48 13.87 -21.62
N GLU A 266 25.18 12.75 -21.46
CA GLU A 266 24.93 11.52 -22.22
C GLU A 266 23.71 10.73 -21.72
N SER A 267 23.41 10.76 -20.41
CA SER A 267 22.21 10.12 -19.87
C SER A 267 20.90 10.85 -20.19
N LYS A 268 20.96 12.13 -20.55
CA LYS A 268 19.78 12.92 -20.93
C LYS A 268 19.30 12.70 -22.37
N THR A 269 20.09 12.03 -23.21
CA THR A 269 19.78 11.84 -24.64
C THR A 269 19.22 10.46 -24.98
N ALA A 270 19.12 9.53 -24.05
CA ALA A 270 18.70 8.15 -24.29
C ALA A 270 17.33 7.76 -23.68
N GLU A 271 16.68 8.65 -22.96
CA GLU A 271 15.34 8.36 -22.45
C GLU A 271 14.29 8.84 -23.46
N ARG A 272 13.92 7.98 -24.42
CA ARG A 272 12.54 7.97 -24.91
C ARG A 272 11.67 7.76 -23.67
N GLU A 273 10.79 8.71 -23.41
CA GLU A 273 9.67 8.55 -22.48
C GLU A 273 8.80 7.39 -22.98
N GLU A 274 9.22 6.16 -22.67
CA GLU A 274 8.35 5.00 -22.78
C GLU A 274 7.28 5.13 -21.69
N ASP A 275 6.05 4.87 -22.08
CA ASP A 275 4.79 4.98 -21.31
C ASP A 275 4.78 4.10 -20.04
N TRP A 276 5.73 4.36 -19.12
CA TRP A 276 5.83 3.66 -17.82
C TRP A 276 4.65 3.97 -16.88
N GLN A 277 3.90 5.06 -17.14
CA GLN A 277 2.72 5.43 -16.36
C GLN A 277 1.59 4.39 -16.48
N ASP A 278 1.49 3.69 -17.60
CA ASP A 278 0.48 2.63 -17.79
C ASP A 278 0.86 1.30 -17.13
N GLU A 279 2.13 1.08 -16.80
CA GLU A 279 2.63 -0.15 -16.16
C GLU A 279 2.67 -0.08 -14.64
N MET A 280 2.70 1.12 -14.06
CA MET A 280 2.71 1.30 -12.61
C MET A 280 1.32 1.07 -12.02
N PRO A 281 1.21 0.43 -10.84
CA PRO A 281 -0.07 0.34 -10.12
C PRO A 281 -0.68 1.72 -9.90
N SER A 282 -2.01 1.83 -10.02
CA SER A 282 -2.73 3.11 -9.95
C SER A 282 -2.45 3.93 -8.67
N TRP A 283 -2.10 3.26 -7.57
CA TRP A 283 -1.70 3.92 -6.33
C TRP A 283 -0.28 4.51 -6.41
N ALA A 284 0.63 3.95 -7.19
CA ALA A 284 1.98 4.47 -7.37
C ALA A 284 1.97 5.74 -8.24
N ASN A 285 1.03 5.87 -9.19
CA ASN A 285 0.74 7.12 -9.89
C ASN A 285 0.08 8.15 -8.95
N SER A 286 -0.55 7.70 -7.87
CA SER A 286 -1.08 8.52 -6.78
C SER A 286 -0.08 8.70 -5.64
N ALA A 287 1.11 8.13 -5.72
CA ALA A 287 2.15 8.21 -4.67
C ALA A 287 2.88 9.56 -4.62
N THR A 288 2.54 10.48 -5.51
CA THR A 288 2.64 11.92 -5.20
C THR A 288 1.68 12.33 -4.09
N ALA A 289 0.74 11.50 -3.73
CA ALA A 289 -0.12 11.58 -2.58
C ALA A 289 0.45 10.77 -1.42
N ILE A 290 1.53 11.21 -0.83
CA ILE A 290 1.72 11.01 0.61
C ILE A 290 0.45 11.60 1.24
N PRO A 291 -0.35 10.83 2.01
CA PRO A 291 -1.53 11.39 2.66
C PRO A 291 -1.12 12.59 3.50
N GLY A 292 -1.48 13.79 3.04
CA GLY A 292 -1.11 15.06 3.66
C GLY A 292 -0.25 16.00 2.80
N LEU A 293 0.17 15.64 1.57
CA LEU A 293 0.95 16.52 0.70
C LEU A 293 0.18 17.03 -0.54
N ASP A 294 -1.09 16.71 -0.68
CA ASP A 294 -1.96 17.23 -1.73
C ASP A 294 -2.49 18.61 -1.38
N LEU A 295 -1.63 19.60 -1.23
CA LEU A 295 -2.13 20.96 -1.05
C LEU A 295 -1.18 22.02 -1.62
N ILE A 296 -0.96 22.00 -2.94
CA ILE A 296 -0.70 23.26 -3.66
C ILE A 296 -1.31 23.13 -5.06
N PRO A 297 -2.45 23.80 -5.35
CA PRO A 297 -2.90 24.00 -6.71
C PRO A 297 -1.82 24.78 -7.49
N LYS A 298 -1.51 24.31 -8.69
CA LYS A 298 -0.51 24.92 -9.58
C LYS A 298 -0.94 26.27 -10.21
N GLU A 299 -1.79 27.02 -9.55
CA GLU A 299 -2.13 28.38 -9.99
C GLU A 299 -2.36 29.24 -8.76
N GLU A 300 -1.32 29.92 -8.33
CA GLU A 300 -1.22 31.27 -7.78
C GLU A 300 0.11 31.40 -7.03
N ALA A 301 1.02 32.17 -7.61
CA ALA A 301 2.24 32.56 -6.93
C ALA A 301 1.90 33.27 -5.61
N PRO A 302 2.47 32.89 -4.47
CA PRO A 302 2.14 33.52 -3.21
C PRO A 302 2.58 34.99 -3.22
N ARG A 303 1.62 35.88 -3.02
CA ARG A 303 1.90 37.29 -2.68
C ARG A 303 2.79 37.30 -1.45
N ARG A 304 3.94 37.97 -1.54
CA ARG A 304 4.86 38.19 -0.43
C ARG A 304 4.11 38.76 0.76
N LEU A 305 3.93 37.96 1.80
CA LEU A 305 3.48 38.42 3.09
C LEU A 305 4.67 39.06 3.79
N THR A 306 4.62 40.36 4.01
CA THR A 306 5.54 41.08 4.89
C THR A 306 5.40 40.53 6.31
N PRO A 307 6.51 40.19 7.02
CA PRO A 307 6.43 39.64 8.36
C PRO A 307 5.89 40.71 9.33
N ARG A 308 4.74 40.44 9.96
CA ARG A 308 4.29 41.16 11.13
C ARG A 308 5.24 40.85 12.29
N ARG A 309 5.89 41.86 12.83
CA ARG A 309 6.68 41.77 14.07
C ARG A 309 5.74 41.38 15.22
N GLY A 310 5.84 40.13 15.69
CA GLY A 310 5.31 39.70 16.99
C GLY A 310 6.34 39.98 18.10
N PRO A 311 5.92 40.01 19.38
CA PRO A 311 6.81 40.33 20.49
C PRO A 311 7.89 39.25 20.66
N ALA A 312 9.11 39.72 20.95
CA ALA A 312 10.27 38.89 21.13
C ALA A 312 10.11 37.92 22.31
N ILE A 313 10.18 36.62 22.01
CA ILE A 313 10.29 35.58 23.03
C ILE A 313 11.77 35.57 23.49
N PHE A 314 11.98 35.88 24.76
CA PHE A 314 13.28 35.87 25.44
C PHE A 314 13.87 34.46 25.44
N GLY A 315 15.14 34.31 25.03
CA GLY A 315 15.95 33.13 25.38
C GLY A 315 16.90 32.57 24.34
N PHE A 316 17.01 33.10 23.12
CA PHE A 316 18.02 32.61 22.18
C PHE A 316 19.27 33.49 22.20
N LYS A 317 20.40 32.96 22.76
CA LYS A 317 21.73 33.53 22.57
C LYS A 317 22.14 33.34 21.11
N LYS A 318 22.60 34.43 20.46
CA LYS A 318 23.14 34.40 19.10
C LYS A 318 24.26 33.36 18.99
N ALA A 319 24.20 32.49 17.98
CA ALA A 319 25.20 31.48 17.63
C ALA A 319 26.54 32.08 17.09
N SER A 320 26.96 33.28 17.52
CA SER A 320 28.15 33.96 17.03
C SER A 320 29.35 33.81 17.94
N MET A 321 29.36 32.82 18.85
CA MET A 321 30.49 32.58 19.78
C MET A 321 30.98 31.13 19.81
N TYR A 322 30.89 30.41 18.71
CA TYR A 322 31.63 29.14 18.60
C TYR A 322 32.92 29.40 17.83
N LYS A 323 34.03 29.41 18.54
CA LYS A 323 35.38 29.34 17.94
C LYS A 323 35.72 27.84 17.82
N PRO A 324 36.05 27.34 16.62
CA PRO A 324 36.57 25.98 16.47
C PRO A 324 37.90 25.88 17.25
N SER A 325 38.10 24.77 17.94
CA SER A 325 39.39 24.47 18.58
C SER A 325 40.50 24.30 17.52
N ASP A 326 41.72 24.79 17.80
CA ASP A 326 42.88 24.78 16.91
C ASP A 326 43.48 23.38 16.61
N SER A 327 42.66 22.32 16.57
CA SER A 327 43.08 20.98 16.18
C SER A 327 42.33 20.49 14.95
N PHE A 328 42.18 21.37 13.94
CA PHE A 328 41.64 20.96 12.64
C PHE A 328 42.75 20.24 11.86
N ILE A 329 42.72 18.92 11.86
CA ILE A 329 43.41 18.12 10.84
C ILE A 329 42.65 18.37 9.56
N PRO A 330 43.25 18.92 8.48
CA PRO A 330 42.52 19.07 7.21
C PRO A 330 42.13 17.69 6.76
N GLU A 331 40.80 17.45 6.70
CA GLU A 331 40.26 16.27 6.05
C GLU A 331 40.76 16.19 4.62
N PRO A 332 41.07 14.97 4.11
CA PRO A 332 41.34 14.79 2.69
C PRO A 332 40.18 15.33 1.87
N ALA A 333 40.51 15.96 0.74
CA ALA A 333 39.60 16.59 -0.22
C ALA A 333 38.18 16.06 -0.19
N ALA A 334 37.19 16.98 -0.08
CA ALA A 334 35.81 16.70 0.19
C ALA A 334 35.32 15.45 -0.58
N MET A 335 35.03 14.37 0.16
CA MET A 335 34.48 13.17 -0.44
C MET A 335 33.07 13.47 -0.97
N THR A 336 32.86 13.22 -2.25
CA THR A 336 31.55 13.29 -2.86
C THR A 336 30.97 11.89 -3.06
N TYR A 337 29.67 11.82 -3.08
CA TYR A 337 28.89 10.60 -3.28
C TYR A 337 28.12 10.67 -4.60
N ALA A 338 28.04 9.56 -5.32
CA ALA A 338 27.19 9.47 -6.50
C ALA A 338 26.35 8.20 -6.42
N PRO A 339 25.13 8.22 -6.95
CA PRO A 339 24.31 7.02 -6.99
C PRO A 339 24.92 6.03 -8.00
N THR A 340 24.94 4.75 -7.64
CA THR A 340 25.16 3.66 -8.60
C THR A 340 23.94 3.47 -9.49
N GLN A 341 24.02 2.62 -10.49
CA GLN A 341 22.83 2.26 -11.30
C GLN A 341 21.72 1.66 -10.40
N LEU A 342 22.09 0.74 -9.49
CA LEU A 342 21.15 0.16 -8.53
C LEU A 342 20.54 1.25 -7.64
N GLY A 343 21.37 2.10 -7.01
CA GLY A 343 20.87 3.14 -6.13
C GLY A 343 19.98 4.16 -6.81
N ALA A 344 20.35 4.58 -8.03
CA ALA A 344 19.50 5.46 -8.84
C ALA A 344 18.14 4.80 -9.17
N ARG A 345 18.14 3.49 -9.47
CA ARG A 345 16.93 2.75 -9.75
C ARG A 345 16.05 2.59 -8.52
N VAL A 346 16.64 2.17 -7.39
CA VAL A 346 15.96 2.04 -6.09
C VAL A 346 15.30 3.36 -5.69
N SER A 347 16.02 4.47 -5.81
CA SER A 347 15.47 5.81 -5.53
C SER A 347 14.30 6.18 -6.44
N ARG A 348 14.42 5.96 -7.77
CA ARG A 348 13.35 6.26 -8.74
C ARG A 348 12.10 5.40 -8.54
N LEU A 349 12.27 4.17 -8.06
CA LEU A 349 11.17 3.25 -7.75
C LEU A 349 10.55 3.50 -6.38
N TYR A 350 11.09 4.43 -5.59
CA TYR A 350 10.68 4.68 -4.20
C TYR A 350 10.79 3.45 -3.29
N LEU A 351 11.72 2.54 -3.61
CA LEU A 351 11.99 1.36 -2.80
C LEU A 351 12.81 1.73 -1.56
N ASN A 352 12.56 1.01 -0.48
CA ASN A 352 13.52 0.96 0.61
C ASN A 352 14.86 0.40 0.08
N PRO A 353 16.02 1.03 0.37
CA PRO A 353 17.32 0.54 -0.08
C PRO A 353 17.60 -0.92 0.32
N ILE A 354 17.12 -1.35 1.48
CA ILE A 354 17.22 -2.75 1.94
C ILE A 354 16.43 -3.68 1.00
N SER A 355 15.25 -3.27 0.55
CA SER A 355 14.47 -4.03 -0.46
C SER A 355 15.24 -4.16 -1.76
N GLY A 356 15.88 -3.08 -2.22
CA GLY A 356 16.72 -3.10 -3.41
C GLY A 356 17.83 -4.14 -3.31
N ARG A 357 18.50 -4.23 -2.16
CA ARG A 357 19.56 -5.21 -1.89
C ARG A 357 19.03 -6.64 -1.85
N ILE A 358 17.94 -6.89 -1.10
CA ILE A 358 17.30 -8.21 -1.02
C ILE A 358 16.89 -8.70 -2.42
N ILE A 359 16.31 -7.82 -3.23
CA ILE A 359 15.90 -8.15 -4.60
C ILE A 359 17.13 -8.50 -5.46
N GLN A 360 18.19 -7.68 -5.44
CA GLN A 360 19.38 -7.92 -6.23
C GLN A 360 20.03 -9.28 -5.88
N ASP A 361 20.20 -9.57 -4.59
CA ASP A 361 20.78 -10.84 -4.14
C ASP A 361 19.89 -12.03 -4.51
N GLY A 362 18.58 -11.91 -4.36
CA GLY A 362 17.63 -12.93 -4.77
C GLY A 362 17.64 -13.19 -6.28
N LEU A 363 17.74 -12.14 -7.10
CA LEU A 363 17.85 -12.27 -8.55
C LEU A 363 19.17 -12.93 -8.97
N ARG A 364 20.29 -12.58 -8.32
CA ARG A 364 21.58 -13.24 -8.52
C ARG A 364 21.51 -14.73 -8.24
N LYS A 365 20.89 -15.11 -7.10
CA LYS A 365 20.66 -16.52 -6.75
C LYS A 365 19.77 -17.22 -7.79
N ALA A 366 18.71 -16.56 -8.24
CA ALA A 366 17.80 -17.12 -9.25
C ALA A 366 18.52 -17.40 -10.59
N ILE A 367 19.40 -16.48 -11.04
CA ILE A 367 20.22 -16.70 -12.24
C ILE A 367 21.12 -17.92 -12.04
N GLY A 368 21.82 -18.04 -10.90
CA GLY A 368 22.68 -19.20 -10.60
C GLY A 368 21.91 -20.54 -10.61
N ILE A 369 20.69 -20.56 -10.05
CA ILE A 369 19.81 -21.75 -10.10
C ILE A 369 19.45 -22.11 -11.54
N ILE A 370 19.03 -21.12 -12.35
CA ILE A 370 18.61 -21.34 -13.75
C ILE A 370 19.81 -21.76 -14.62
N SER A 371 21.00 -21.20 -14.38
CA SER A 371 22.24 -21.55 -15.08
C SER A 371 22.74 -22.99 -14.75
N GLY A 372 22.19 -23.60 -13.71
CA GLY A 372 22.62 -24.92 -13.25
C GLY A 372 23.92 -24.90 -12.42
N GLU A 373 24.38 -23.73 -11.98
CA GLU A 373 25.48 -23.56 -11.05
C GLU A 373 25.13 -24.15 -9.68
N ASP A 374 23.86 -23.92 -9.26
CA ASP A 374 23.25 -24.53 -8.09
C ASP A 374 22.34 -25.71 -8.51
N ASN A 375 22.86 -26.91 -8.51
CA ASN A 375 22.16 -28.15 -8.96
C ASN A 375 20.94 -28.55 -8.10
N VAL A 376 20.39 -27.66 -7.28
CA VAL A 376 19.52 -28.02 -6.14
C VAL A 376 18.20 -27.25 -6.06
N GLY A 377 17.96 -26.28 -6.94
CA GLY A 377 16.77 -25.44 -6.85
C GLY A 377 16.00 -25.31 -8.16
N GLN A 378 14.76 -24.88 -8.06
CA GLN A 378 13.93 -24.45 -9.19
C GLN A 378 13.32 -23.09 -8.86
N VAL A 379 13.39 -22.15 -9.80
CA VAL A 379 12.70 -20.85 -9.67
C VAL A 379 11.24 -21.05 -10.07
N SER A 380 10.35 -21.00 -9.09
CA SER A 380 8.90 -21.11 -9.28
C SER A 380 8.22 -19.75 -9.10
N PRO A 381 6.95 -19.59 -9.54
CA PRO A 381 6.19 -18.39 -9.22
C PRO A 381 6.18 -18.08 -7.72
N LEU A 382 6.05 -19.06 -6.86
CA LEU A 382 6.09 -18.88 -5.40
C LEU A 382 7.44 -18.38 -4.90
N SER A 383 8.56 -18.78 -5.54
CA SER A 383 9.90 -18.26 -5.20
C SER A 383 9.97 -16.73 -5.37
N LEU A 384 9.40 -16.21 -6.45
CA LEU A 384 9.35 -14.78 -6.74
C LEU A 384 8.39 -14.02 -5.81
N LEU A 385 7.22 -14.60 -5.50
CA LEU A 385 6.28 -14.03 -4.52
C LEU A 385 6.89 -14.00 -3.12
N HIS A 386 7.60 -15.07 -2.73
CA HIS A 386 8.30 -15.13 -1.45
C HIS A 386 9.40 -14.07 -1.37
N LEU A 387 10.26 -13.95 -2.40
CA LEU A 387 11.29 -12.91 -2.46
C LEU A 387 10.70 -11.52 -2.30
N ALA A 388 9.59 -11.20 -2.98
CA ALA A 388 8.89 -9.94 -2.81
C ALA A 388 8.40 -9.75 -1.37
N SER A 389 7.87 -10.81 -0.75
CA SER A 389 7.36 -10.76 0.63
C SER A 389 8.45 -10.62 1.68
N CYS A 390 9.72 -10.95 1.36
CA CYS A 390 10.87 -10.77 2.25
C CYS A 390 11.35 -9.32 2.32
N THR A 391 10.90 -8.45 1.43
CA THR A 391 11.30 -7.04 1.44
C THR A 391 10.61 -6.24 2.54
N PRO A 392 11.30 -5.23 3.17
CA PRO A 392 10.67 -4.30 4.11
C PRO A 392 9.48 -3.51 3.56
N ASP A 393 9.39 -3.36 2.23
CA ASP A 393 8.27 -2.67 1.57
C ASP A 393 6.99 -3.50 1.54
N PHE A 394 7.08 -4.79 1.77
CA PHE A 394 5.90 -5.65 1.86
C PHE A 394 5.28 -5.59 3.26
N LEU A 395 3.95 -5.47 3.33
CA LEU A 395 3.20 -5.52 4.58
C LEU A 395 2.81 -6.97 4.91
N PRO A 396 3.48 -7.64 5.84
CA PRO A 396 3.24 -9.04 6.15
C PRO A 396 1.84 -9.29 6.72
N LEU A 397 1.36 -10.53 6.63
CA LEU A 397 0.07 -10.98 7.14
C LEU A 397 0.25 -11.85 8.38
N TRP A 398 -0.48 -11.56 9.45
CA TRP A 398 -0.46 -12.36 10.67
C TRP A 398 -1.09 -13.73 10.45
N PRO A 399 -0.38 -14.85 10.71
CA PRO A 399 -0.94 -16.19 10.65
C PRO A 399 -2.01 -16.39 11.72
N ARG A 400 -3.11 -17.07 11.37
CA ARG A 400 -4.07 -17.62 12.33
C ARG A 400 -3.59 -19.01 12.75
N LYS A 401 -4.14 -19.55 13.83
CA LYS A 401 -3.79 -20.90 14.32
C LYS A 401 -3.89 -21.98 13.22
N ASN A 402 -4.87 -21.88 12.35
CA ASN A 402 -5.10 -22.86 11.28
C ASN A 402 -4.15 -22.68 10.08
N ASP A 403 -3.51 -21.53 9.93
CA ASP A 403 -2.63 -21.23 8.80
C ASP A 403 -1.24 -21.88 8.96
N TYR A 404 -0.81 -22.15 10.21
CA TYR A 404 0.54 -22.66 10.51
C TYR A 404 0.86 -23.98 9.82
N GLY A 405 -0.10 -24.91 9.72
CA GLY A 405 0.11 -26.20 9.06
C GLY A 405 0.54 -26.05 7.61
N ALA A 406 -0.23 -25.31 6.82
CA ALA A 406 0.06 -25.06 5.40
C ALA A 406 1.36 -24.24 5.20
N ILE A 407 1.61 -23.25 6.07
CA ILE A 407 2.82 -22.42 6.02
C ILE A 407 4.05 -23.28 6.27
N GLN A 408 4.05 -24.11 7.33
CA GLN A 408 5.19 -24.96 7.70
C GLN A 408 5.45 -26.06 6.66
N GLU A 409 4.40 -26.64 6.07
CA GLU A 409 4.54 -27.62 4.99
C GLU A 409 5.32 -27.02 3.79
N VAL A 410 5.00 -25.78 3.42
CA VAL A 410 5.69 -25.10 2.31
C VAL A 410 7.11 -24.70 2.71
N LEU A 411 7.31 -24.14 3.90
CA LEU A 411 8.62 -23.72 4.38
C LEU A 411 9.62 -24.89 4.43
N HIS A 412 9.20 -26.07 4.91
CA HIS A 412 10.08 -27.24 4.99
C HIS A 412 10.14 -28.04 3.68
N GLY A 413 9.04 -28.10 2.91
CA GLY A 413 8.99 -28.90 1.69
C GLY A 413 9.66 -28.23 0.48
N ARG A 414 9.77 -26.91 0.47
CA ARG A 414 10.24 -26.12 -0.67
C ARG A 414 11.39 -25.17 -0.34
N GLU A 415 12.11 -25.41 0.74
CA GLU A 415 13.21 -24.57 1.24
C GLU A 415 14.24 -24.21 0.15
N ARG A 416 14.53 -25.17 -0.75
CA ARG A 416 15.50 -25.00 -1.83
C ARG A 416 15.05 -24.06 -2.96
N GLU A 417 13.78 -23.71 -3.01
CA GLU A 417 13.23 -22.80 -4.00
C GLU A 417 13.31 -21.33 -3.53
N PHE A 418 13.57 -21.08 -2.25
CA PHE A 418 13.55 -19.72 -1.72
C PHE A 418 14.80 -18.94 -2.11
N LEU A 419 14.58 -17.77 -2.66
CA LEU A 419 15.61 -16.87 -3.17
C LEU A 419 16.20 -15.95 -2.08
N SER A 420 15.50 -15.79 -0.98
CA SER A 420 15.97 -15.08 0.21
C SER A 420 15.94 -16.02 1.40
N THR A 421 16.94 -15.95 2.26
CA THR A 421 17.01 -16.68 3.52
C THR A 421 16.93 -15.67 4.65
N THR A 422 15.73 -15.42 5.13
CA THR A 422 15.54 -14.69 6.37
C THR A 422 15.19 -15.68 7.46
N THR A 423 16.02 -15.79 8.47
CA THR A 423 15.83 -16.71 9.61
C THR A 423 15.15 -16.04 10.80
N ASP A 424 14.37 -15.01 10.55
CA ASP A 424 13.72 -14.23 11.59
C ASP A 424 12.29 -14.74 11.91
N LEU A 425 11.75 -14.29 13.05
CA LEU A 425 10.40 -14.62 13.53
C LEU A 425 9.27 -14.12 12.60
N GLU A 426 9.60 -13.43 11.52
CA GLU A 426 8.66 -12.87 10.55
C GLU A 426 8.42 -13.78 9.33
N GLU A 427 9.20 -14.87 9.18
CA GLU A 427 9.17 -15.76 8.01
C GLU A 427 7.75 -16.30 7.73
N GLU A 428 7.06 -16.75 8.76
CA GLU A 428 5.70 -17.28 8.63
C GLU A 428 4.69 -16.22 8.16
N ARG A 429 4.89 -14.97 8.58
CA ARG A 429 4.05 -13.84 8.15
C ARG A 429 4.28 -13.47 6.69
N ARG A 430 5.54 -13.51 6.25
CA ARG A 430 5.95 -13.28 4.87
C ARG A 430 5.45 -14.39 3.97
N MET A 431 5.66 -15.65 4.38
CA MET A 431 5.16 -16.82 3.65
C MET A 431 3.65 -16.81 3.53
N LYS A 432 2.90 -16.47 4.59
CA LYS A 432 1.46 -16.28 4.49
C LYS A 432 1.09 -15.26 3.42
N GLY A 433 1.82 -14.13 3.34
CA GLY A 433 1.61 -13.11 2.32
C GLY A 433 1.78 -13.67 0.90
N ALA A 434 2.86 -14.40 0.66
CA ALA A 434 3.14 -15.05 -0.61
C ALA A 434 2.07 -16.08 -1.00
N LEU A 435 1.65 -16.94 -0.07
CA LEU A 435 0.63 -17.96 -0.30
C LEU A 435 -0.75 -17.37 -0.60
N VAL A 436 -1.14 -16.30 0.09
CA VAL A 436 -2.41 -15.60 -0.17
C VAL A 436 -2.43 -14.99 -1.58
N VAL A 437 -1.31 -14.37 -2.02
CA VAL A 437 -1.22 -13.84 -3.38
C VAL A 437 -1.12 -14.97 -4.40
N ASN A 438 -0.50 -16.11 -4.06
CA ASN A 438 -0.51 -17.29 -4.92
C ASN A 438 -1.92 -17.83 -5.13
N SER A 439 -2.73 -17.97 -4.06
CA SER A 439 -4.16 -18.35 -4.16
C SER A 439 -4.95 -17.39 -5.08
N TRP A 440 -4.68 -16.08 -4.99
CA TRP A 440 -5.27 -15.10 -5.90
C TRP A 440 -4.87 -15.35 -7.36
N MET A 441 -3.60 -15.64 -7.62
CA MET A 441 -3.04 -15.91 -8.94
C MET A 441 -3.49 -17.27 -9.51
N ASP A 442 -3.86 -18.22 -8.64
CA ASP A 442 -4.42 -19.52 -9.01
C ASP A 442 -5.95 -19.50 -9.20
N GLU A 443 -6.53 -18.29 -9.21
CA GLU A 443 -7.96 -17.99 -9.47
C GLU A 443 -8.91 -18.34 -8.33
N ASP A 444 -8.41 -18.54 -7.12
CA ASP A 444 -9.27 -18.74 -5.96
C ASP A 444 -10.26 -17.59 -5.81
N SER A 445 -11.48 -17.93 -5.42
CA SER A 445 -12.51 -16.92 -5.19
C SER A 445 -12.20 -16.08 -3.95
N LEU A 446 -12.72 -14.85 -3.89
CA LEU A 446 -12.57 -14.00 -2.70
C LEU A 446 -13.16 -14.68 -1.46
N ASP A 447 -14.24 -15.46 -1.60
CA ASP A 447 -14.83 -16.25 -0.52
C ASP A 447 -13.87 -17.33 0.00
N SER A 448 -13.22 -18.06 -0.92
CA SER A 448 -12.24 -19.09 -0.56
C SER A 448 -11.07 -18.47 0.20
N ILE A 449 -10.48 -17.40 -0.35
CA ILE A 449 -9.36 -16.70 0.28
C ILE A 449 -9.75 -16.15 1.66
N GLU A 450 -10.96 -15.57 1.80
CA GLU A 450 -11.45 -15.06 3.10
C GLU A 450 -11.66 -16.20 4.11
N ASN A 451 -12.22 -17.34 3.69
CA ASN A 451 -12.46 -18.49 4.55
C ASN A 451 -11.15 -19.20 4.94
N ASP A 452 -10.30 -19.50 3.94
CA ASP A 452 -9.11 -20.32 4.11
C ASP A 452 -8.00 -19.56 4.82
N TRP A 453 -7.77 -18.29 4.48
CA TRP A 453 -6.69 -17.47 5.02
C TRP A 453 -7.15 -16.37 5.99
N GLY A 454 -8.46 -16.09 6.10
CA GLY A 454 -9.01 -14.97 6.89
C GLY A 454 -8.63 -13.59 6.38
N VAL A 455 -8.31 -13.49 5.10
CA VAL A 455 -7.87 -12.24 4.46
C VAL A 455 -9.03 -11.62 3.71
N GLN A 456 -9.47 -10.45 4.14
CA GLN A 456 -10.57 -9.72 3.51
C GLN A 456 -10.13 -9.10 2.17
N ALA A 457 -11.10 -8.85 1.30
CA ALA A 457 -10.85 -8.37 -0.06
C ALA A 457 -10.00 -7.09 -0.13
N GLY A 458 -10.16 -6.15 0.81
CA GLY A 458 -9.35 -4.93 0.89
C GLY A 458 -7.89 -5.21 1.28
N ASP A 459 -7.66 -6.16 2.18
CA ASP A 459 -6.31 -6.58 2.57
C ASP A 459 -5.61 -7.33 1.44
N LEU A 460 -6.34 -8.25 0.79
CA LEU A 460 -5.83 -8.95 -0.39
C LEU A 460 -5.42 -7.95 -1.48
N ARG A 461 -6.29 -6.99 -1.79
CA ARG A 461 -6.00 -5.97 -2.82
C ARG A 461 -4.72 -5.21 -2.52
N SER A 462 -4.53 -4.78 -1.27
CA SER A 462 -3.32 -4.08 -0.86
C SER A 462 -2.06 -4.94 -1.03
N ARG A 463 -2.11 -6.26 -0.75
CA ARG A 463 -0.96 -7.16 -0.93
C ARG A 463 -0.69 -7.46 -2.39
N VAL A 464 -1.73 -7.62 -3.19
CA VAL A 464 -1.62 -7.78 -4.65
C VAL A 464 -0.93 -6.56 -5.26
N GLU A 465 -1.35 -5.35 -4.90
CA GLU A 465 -0.75 -4.10 -5.40
C GLU A 465 0.73 -3.96 -4.99
N LEU A 466 1.08 -4.31 -3.74
CA LEU A 466 2.47 -4.29 -3.28
C LEU A 466 3.34 -5.33 -4.01
N ILE A 467 2.86 -6.56 -4.16
CA ILE A 467 3.60 -7.60 -4.89
C ILE A 467 3.73 -7.24 -6.37
N GLU A 468 2.69 -6.71 -6.99
CA GLU A 468 2.73 -6.23 -8.38
C GLU A 468 3.84 -5.19 -8.56
N TRP A 469 3.91 -4.19 -7.68
CA TRP A 469 4.96 -3.18 -7.69
C TRP A 469 6.37 -3.76 -7.45
N LEU A 470 6.52 -4.68 -6.49
CA LEU A 470 7.80 -5.32 -6.19
C LEU A 470 8.29 -6.21 -7.36
N LEU A 471 7.39 -6.94 -8.03
CA LEU A 471 7.72 -7.71 -9.24
C LEU A 471 8.11 -6.78 -10.40
N TYR A 472 7.43 -5.66 -10.57
CA TYR A 472 7.86 -4.62 -11.51
C TYR A 472 9.27 -4.12 -11.17
N ALA A 473 9.55 -3.85 -9.89
CA ALA A 473 10.87 -3.43 -9.44
C ALA A 473 11.94 -4.50 -9.71
N MET A 474 11.66 -5.78 -9.45
CA MET A 474 12.54 -6.90 -9.80
C MET A 474 12.89 -6.91 -11.29
N ARG A 475 11.88 -6.76 -12.15
CA ARG A 475 12.07 -6.72 -13.60
C ARG A 475 12.97 -5.56 -14.02
N ARG A 476 12.78 -4.37 -13.41
CA ARG A 476 13.59 -3.18 -13.73
C ARG A 476 15.02 -3.31 -13.21
N ILE A 477 15.22 -3.80 -12.00
CA ILE A 477 16.55 -4.07 -11.45
C ILE A 477 17.26 -5.11 -12.31
N LEU A 478 16.61 -6.23 -12.65
CA LEU A 478 17.19 -7.26 -13.48
C LEU A 478 17.65 -6.74 -14.86
N SER A 479 16.84 -5.88 -15.50
CA SER A 479 17.14 -5.39 -16.86
C SER A 479 18.21 -4.30 -16.91
N GLU A 480 18.52 -3.63 -15.80
CA GLU A 480 19.38 -2.45 -15.77
C GLU A 480 20.63 -2.61 -14.92
N ASP A 481 20.72 -3.66 -14.11
CA ASP A 481 21.90 -3.95 -13.30
C ASP A 481 22.99 -4.60 -14.19
N GLU A 482 24.13 -3.92 -14.30
CA GLU A 482 25.24 -4.40 -15.15
C GLU A 482 25.84 -5.70 -14.64
N ASP A 483 25.94 -5.88 -13.31
CA ASP A 483 26.50 -7.08 -12.70
C ASP A 483 25.63 -8.32 -13.02
N LEU A 484 24.30 -8.16 -12.89
CA LEU A 484 23.35 -9.22 -13.26
C LEU A 484 23.35 -9.46 -14.78
N GLY A 485 23.51 -8.41 -15.57
CA GLY A 485 23.60 -8.48 -17.04
C GLY A 485 24.85 -9.19 -17.57
N MET A 486 25.93 -9.23 -16.79
CA MET A 486 27.17 -9.97 -17.12
C MET A 486 27.10 -11.45 -16.82
N MET A 487 26.12 -11.92 -16.06
CA MET A 487 25.88 -13.33 -15.79
C MET A 487 25.35 -14.06 -17.04
N ASP A 488 24.90 -15.31 -16.89
CA ASP A 488 24.37 -16.11 -17.99
C ASP A 488 23.17 -15.42 -18.67
N ARG A 489 23.36 -15.01 -19.94
CA ARG A 489 22.32 -14.32 -20.73
C ARG A 489 21.08 -15.16 -20.97
N SER A 490 21.22 -16.49 -21.07
CA SER A 490 20.07 -17.38 -21.25
C SER A 490 19.22 -17.44 -19.98
N ALA A 491 19.88 -17.65 -18.85
CA ALA A 491 19.24 -17.65 -17.54
C ALA A 491 18.59 -16.30 -17.21
N HIS A 492 19.28 -15.19 -17.52
CA HIS A 492 18.76 -13.83 -17.38
C HIS A 492 17.47 -13.63 -18.17
N LYS A 493 17.42 -14.06 -19.44
CA LYS A 493 16.22 -13.95 -20.29
C LYS A 493 15.08 -14.80 -19.73
N ILE A 494 15.34 -16.04 -19.33
CA ILE A 494 14.34 -16.94 -18.74
C ILE A 494 13.77 -16.33 -17.46
N LEU A 495 14.62 -15.77 -16.60
CA LEU A 495 14.20 -15.13 -15.36
C LEU A 495 13.34 -13.89 -15.63
N TYR A 496 13.74 -13.05 -16.60
CA TYR A 496 12.96 -11.88 -17.00
C TYR A 496 11.55 -12.26 -17.48
N GLU A 497 11.45 -13.25 -18.35
CA GLU A 497 10.17 -13.78 -18.85
C GLU A 497 9.31 -14.36 -17.72
N SER A 498 9.93 -15.07 -16.77
CA SER A 498 9.26 -15.63 -15.60
C SER A 498 8.72 -14.53 -14.67
N ILE A 499 9.49 -13.48 -14.40
CA ILE A 499 9.04 -12.33 -13.59
C ILE A 499 7.88 -11.61 -14.30
N ASP A 500 7.98 -11.38 -15.61
CA ASP A 500 6.91 -10.72 -16.39
C ASP A 500 5.62 -11.54 -16.39
N GLU A 501 5.70 -12.86 -16.55
CA GLU A 501 4.53 -13.74 -16.45
C GLU A 501 3.89 -13.66 -15.07
N VAL A 502 4.68 -13.82 -13.98
CA VAL A 502 4.17 -13.76 -12.60
C VAL A 502 3.58 -12.38 -12.30
N HIS A 503 4.24 -11.29 -12.74
CA HIS A 503 3.73 -9.93 -12.60
C HIS A 503 2.34 -9.77 -13.23
N ARG A 504 2.14 -10.25 -14.47
CA ARG A 504 0.84 -10.20 -15.14
C ARG A 504 -0.20 -11.10 -14.46
N ARG A 505 0.19 -12.30 -14.02
CA ARG A 505 -0.69 -13.22 -13.29
C ARG A 505 -1.18 -12.60 -11.97
N VAL A 506 -0.30 -11.96 -11.21
CA VAL A 506 -0.66 -11.23 -9.97
C VAL A 506 -1.62 -10.09 -10.27
N ARG A 507 -1.31 -9.26 -11.27
CA ARG A 507 -2.12 -8.11 -11.69
C ARG A 507 -3.56 -8.50 -12.02
N TYR A 508 -3.74 -9.56 -12.79
CA TYR A 508 -5.05 -10.01 -13.25
C TYR A 508 -5.71 -11.05 -12.34
N GLY A 509 -4.94 -11.69 -11.46
CA GLY A 509 -5.42 -12.77 -10.59
C GLY A 509 -5.82 -13.99 -11.38
N CYS A 510 -4.96 -14.48 -12.29
CA CYS A 510 -5.28 -15.60 -13.17
C CYS A 510 -4.06 -16.49 -13.45
N LYS A 511 -4.32 -17.69 -13.93
CA LYS A 511 -3.32 -18.62 -14.42
C LYS A 511 -2.74 -18.15 -15.75
N ALA A 512 -1.61 -18.74 -16.14
CA ALA A 512 -0.88 -18.35 -17.36
C ALA A 512 -1.68 -18.57 -18.65
N ASP A 513 -2.50 -19.61 -18.71
CA ASP A 513 -3.25 -20.04 -19.89
C ASP A 513 -4.26 -18.99 -20.42
N ILE A 514 -4.80 -18.13 -19.55
CA ILE A 514 -5.77 -17.09 -19.95
C ILE A 514 -5.20 -15.66 -19.94
N LEU A 515 -3.87 -15.51 -19.78
CA LEU A 515 -3.23 -14.19 -19.80
C LEU A 515 -3.48 -13.42 -21.11
N GLY A 516 -3.57 -14.11 -22.22
CA GLY A 516 -3.91 -13.52 -23.52
C GLY A 516 -5.30 -12.90 -23.57
N LEU A 517 -6.27 -13.50 -22.85
CA LEU A 517 -7.65 -13.00 -22.78
C LEU A 517 -7.81 -11.82 -21.83
N VAL A 518 -7.24 -11.90 -20.63
CA VAL A 518 -7.40 -10.83 -19.61
C VAL A 518 -6.71 -9.53 -20.02
N ALA A 519 -5.75 -9.58 -20.93
CA ALA A 519 -5.13 -8.40 -21.53
C ALA A 519 -6.09 -7.61 -22.45
N ILE A 520 -7.20 -8.22 -22.89
CA ILE A 520 -8.20 -7.57 -23.74
C ILE A 520 -9.07 -6.64 -22.89
N ARG A 521 -9.21 -5.39 -23.33
CA ARG A 521 -10.01 -4.39 -22.61
C ARG A 521 -11.46 -4.85 -22.39
N GLY A 522 -11.86 -4.98 -21.13
CA GLY A 522 -13.21 -5.37 -20.71
C GLY A 522 -13.36 -6.86 -20.40
N VAL A 523 -12.31 -7.65 -20.57
CA VAL A 523 -12.24 -9.06 -20.16
C VAL A 523 -11.64 -9.11 -18.75
N GLY A 524 -12.44 -9.54 -17.76
CA GLY A 524 -11.95 -9.87 -16.42
C GLY A 524 -11.67 -11.36 -16.29
N ARG A 525 -10.91 -11.78 -15.26
CA ARG A 525 -10.50 -13.18 -15.05
C ARG A 525 -11.64 -14.20 -15.10
N VAL A 526 -12.81 -13.89 -14.51
CA VAL A 526 -13.97 -14.80 -14.50
C VAL A 526 -14.48 -15.04 -15.92
N ARG A 527 -14.66 -13.97 -16.70
CA ARG A 527 -15.10 -14.12 -18.10
C ARG A 527 -14.05 -14.80 -18.97
N ALA A 528 -12.77 -14.51 -18.74
CA ALA A 528 -11.69 -15.16 -19.45
C ALA A 528 -11.71 -16.67 -19.19
N ARG A 529 -11.90 -17.07 -17.94
CA ARG A 529 -12.00 -18.50 -17.56
C ARG A 529 -13.23 -19.16 -18.18
N GLU A 530 -14.40 -18.52 -18.13
CA GLU A 530 -15.61 -19.01 -18.78
C GLU A 530 -15.45 -19.20 -20.31
N MET A 531 -14.76 -18.27 -20.99
CA MET A 531 -14.45 -18.39 -22.42
C MET A 531 -13.48 -19.54 -22.71
N SER A 532 -12.45 -19.68 -21.89
CA SER A 532 -11.48 -20.76 -22.01
C SER A 532 -12.13 -22.13 -21.80
N ASP A 533 -12.90 -22.30 -20.73
CA ASP A 533 -13.52 -23.58 -20.36
C ASP A 533 -14.63 -24.01 -21.34
N ILE A 534 -15.40 -23.08 -21.90
CA ILE A 534 -16.55 -23.40 -22.75
C ILE A 534 -16.17 -23.49 -24.22
N LEU A 535 -15.27 -22.62 -24.67
CA LEU A 535 -14.92 -22.49 -26.10
C LEU A 535 -13.48 -22.92 -26.42
N GLY A 536 -12.61 -23.11 -25.41
CA GLY A 536 -11.19 -23.37 -25.62
C GLY A 536 -10.41 -22.15 -26.13
N VAL A 537 -10.93 -20.95 -25.93
CA VAL A 537 -10.34 -19.68 -26.37
C VAL A 537 -9.37 -19.19 -25.30
N ASN A 538 -8.13 -18.86 -25.65
CA ASN A 538 -7.10 -18.48 -24.69
C ASN A 538 -6.43 -17.13 -24.99
N ASP A 539 -6.60 -16.58 -26.18
CA ASP A 539 -6.03 -15.30 -26.57
C ASP A 539 -6.95 -14.42 -27.45
N ALA A 540 -6.43 -13.26 -27.85
CA ALA A 540 -7.19 -12.33 -28.69
C ALA A 540 -7.45 -12.84 -30.11
N SER A 541 -6.56 -13.66 -30.66
CA SER A 541 -6.73 -14.25 -31.99
C SER A 541 -7.88 -15.26 -31.98
N ASP A 542 -7.88 -16.14 -30.99
CA ASP A 542 -8.96 -17.12 -30.79
C ASP A 542 -10.31 -16.42 -30.61
N LEU A 543 -10.37 -15.41 -29.71
CA LEU A 543 -11.60 -14.67 -29.44
C LEU A 543 -12.11 -13.90 -30.67
N SER A 544 -11.21 -13.42 -31.52
CA SER A 544 -11.57 -12.73 -32.77
C SER A 544 -12.17 -13.65 -33.82
N ALA A 545 -11.89 -14.95 -33.74
CA ALA A 545 -12.27 -15.98 -34.71
C ALA A 545 -13.51 -16.80 -34.31
N ILE A 546 -14.17 -16.50 -33.17
CA ILE A 546 -15.34 -17.27 -32.71
C ILE A 546 -16.53 -17.17 -33.67
N THR A 547 -17.27 -18.26 -33.76
CA THR A 547 -18.45 -18.35 -34.64
C THR A 547 -19.71 -17.75 -33.99
N GLU A 548 -20.76 -17.46 -34.79
CA GLU A 548 -22.05 -17.00 -34.25
C GLU A 548 -22.66 -18.02 -33.27
N ARG A 549 -22.42 -19.33 -33.48
CA ARG A 549 -22.84 -20.38 -32.56
C ARG A 549 -22.13 -20.24 -31.19
N ASP A 550 -20.87 -19.89 -31.20
CA ASP A 550 -20.08 -19.70 -29.96
C ASP A 550 -20.49 -18.42 -29.24
N LYS A 551 -20.80 -17.34 -29.98
CA LYS A 551 -21.39 -16.14 -29.40
C LYS A 551 -22.75 -16.43 -28.72
N SER A 552 -23.58 -17.28 -29.31
CA SER A 552 -24.85 -17.71 -28.69
C SER A 552 -24.58 -18.45 -27.37
N LYS A 553 -23.66 -19.43 -27.37
CA LYS A 553 -23.31 -20.18 -26.15
C LYS A 553 -22.86 -19.24 -24.99
N LEU A 554 -22.06 -18.22 -25.29
CA LEU A 554 -21.63 -17.26 -24.28
C LEU A 554 -22.81 -16.38 -23.81
N SER A 555 -23.67 -15.97 -24.73
CA SER A 555 -24.81 -15.10 -24.42
C SER A 555 -25.86 -15.74 -23.51
N ASP A 556 -25.90 -17.08 -23.49
CA ASP A 556 -26.81 -17.87 -22.65
C ASP A 556 -26.34 -17.98 -21.20
N LEU A 557 -25.08 -17.56 -20.91
CA LEU A 557 -24.52 -17.61 -19.56
C LEU A 557 -25.04 -16.46 -18.69
N ARG A 558 -25.09 -16.71 -17.40
CA ARG A 558 -25.50 -15.71 -16.41
C ARG A 558 -24.51 -14.54 -16.38
N GLY A 559 -25.01 -13.34 -16.62
CA GLY A 559 -24.20 -12.11 -16.62
C GLY A 559 -23.57 -11.77 -17.98
N TRP A 560 -23.93 -12.52 -19.02
CA TRP A 560 -23.59 -12.22 -20.39
C TRP A 560 -24.78 -11.67 -21.17
N SER A 561 -24.51 -11.02 -22.27
CA SER A 561 -25.50 -10.54 -23.22
C SER A 561 -24.89 -10.49 -24.61
N PRO A 562 -25.70 -10.62 -25.70
CA PRO A 562 -25.20 -10.52 -27.06
C PRO A 562 -24.38 -9.25 -27.32
N LYS A 563 -24.84 -8.10 -26.82
CA LYS A 563 -24.12 -6.81 -26.92
C LYS A 563 -22.76 -6.84 -26.24
N LEU A 564 -22.64 -7.53 -25.10
CA LEU A 564 -21.36 -7.66 -24.39
C LEU A 564 -20.40 -8.55 -25.18
N VAL A 565 -20.88 -9.69 -25.70
CA VAL A 565 -20.07 -10.62 -26.51
C VAL A 565 -19.51 -9.89 -27.73
N ASP A 566 -20.34 -9.19 -28.49
CA ASP A 566 -19.92 -8.43 -29.67
C ASP A 566 -18.87 -7.35 -29.31
N LYS A 567 -19.07 -6.64 -28.19
CA LYS A 567 -18.08 -5.64 -27.71
C LYS A 567 -16.74 -6.27 -27.36
N LEU A 568 -16.72 -7.46 -26.78
CA LEU A 568 -15.48 -8.17 -26.45
C LEU A 568 -14.76 -8.67 -27.71
N VAL A 569 -15.50 -9.22 -28.67
CA VAL A 569 -14.97 -9.62 -29.98
C VAL A 569 -14.38 -8.41 -30.74
N ASP A 570 -15.05 -7.26 -30.72
CA ASP A 570 -14.53 -6.03 -31.29
C ASP A 570 -13.24 -5.56 -30.59
N SER A 571 -13.17 -5.72 -29.27
CA SER A 571 -11.96 -5.39 -28.52
C SER A 571 -10.81 -6.34 -28.86
N ALA A 572 -11.08 -7.63 -29.04
CA ALA A 572 -10.11 -8.62 -29.49
C ALA A 572 -9.61 -8.32 -30.91
N ASN A 573 -10.50 -8.01 -31.84
CA ASN A 573 -10.14 -7.60 -33.20
C ASN A 573 -9.21 -6.37 -33.22
N LYS A 574 -9.45 -5.39 -32.35
CA LYS A 574 -8.58 -4.22 -32.20
C LYS A 574 -7.21 -4.59 -31.60
N ALA A 575 -7.16 -5.51 -30.64
CA ALA A 575 -5.92 -6.00 -30.06
C ALA A 575 -5.06 -6.73 -31.11
N VAL A 576 -5.67 -7.65 -31.88
CA VAL A 576 -4.96 -8.38 -32.97
C VAL A 576 -4.41 -7.42 -34.04
N ARG A 577 -5.15 -6.35 -34.40
CA ARG A 577 -4.67 -5.34 -35.37
C ARG A 577 -3.50 -4.52 -34.85
N ARG A 578 -3.36 -4.33 -33.56
CA ARG A 578 -2.26 -3.60 -32.94
C ARG A 578 -0.99 -4.45 -32.79
N SER A 579 -1.13 -5.76 -32.70
CA SER A 579 -0.01 -6.70 -32.59
C SER A 579 0.60 -7.08 -33.95
N ARG A 580 -0.08 -6.77 -35.06
CA ARG A 580 0.44 -6.82 -36.44
C ARG A 580 1.07 -5.49 -36.84
#